data_425e778712d6e09bbcd56b085de512a5
#
_entry.id   425e778712d6e09bbcd56b085de512a5
#
_cell.length_a   1.000
_cell.length_b   1.000
_cell.length_c   1.000
_cell.angle_alpha   90.00
_cell.angle_beta   90.00
_cell.angle_gamma   90.00
#
_symmetry.space_group_name_H-M   'P 1'
#
loop_
_entity.id
_entity.type
_entity.pdbx_description
1 polymer ?
#
loop_
_entity_poly.entity_id
_entity_poly.type
_entity_poly.pdbx_seq_one_letter_code
_entity_poly.pdbx_strand_id
1 'polypeptide(L)'
;MAIRVTVDTSVMVKALVPPRRRKRDELYEAQLDLHLRSREILLKIESGEYLNNLPIIALIETACVVSRLSDEVRADLALDFLSKNSRFYSDGYLLEMSIEIGLKTKASGFDVLFIACAEKTNSKLITDDRKMRDRANDYGL
;
A
#
# COMPACT_ATOMS: atom_id res chain seq x y z
N MET A 1 17.53 -12.35 6.38
CA MET A 1 16.25 -12.13 7.08
C MET A 1 15.44 -11.09 6.33
N ALA A 2 14.15 -11.39 6.11
CA ALA A 2 13.27 -10.49 5.36
C ALA A 2 12.95 -9.21 6.16
N ILE A 3 12.87 -8.10 5.46
CA ILE A 3 12.43 -6.83 6.02
C ILE A 3 10.90 -6.82 6.00
N ARG A 4 10.28 -6.55 7.13
CA ARG A 4 8.83 -6.47 7.23
C ARG A 4 8.35 -5.10 6.74
N VAL A 5 7.39 -5.12 5.83
CA VAL A 5 6.80 -3.90 5.25
C VAL A 5 5.28 -4.01 5.23
N THR A 6 4.63 -2.88 5.21
CA THR A 6 3.19 -2.77 4.90
C THR A 6 3.10 -1.78 3.75
N VAL A 7 2.78 -2.31 2.57
CA VAL A 7 2.76 -1.51 1.34
C VAL A 7 1.32 -1.07 1.06
N ASP A 8 1.10 0.24 1.07
CA ASP A 8 -0.20 0.84 0.82
C ASP A 8 -0.65 0.64 -0.63
N THR A 9 -1.96 0.65 -0.85
CA THR A 9 -2.57 0.51 -2.18
C THR A 9 -2.05 1.52 -3.19
N SER A 10 -1.70 2.75 -2.75
CA SER A 10 -1.15 3.77 -3.64
C SER A 10 0.11 3.28 -4.38
N VAL A 11 0.96 2.52 -3.71
CA VAL A 11 2.18 1.96 -4.32
C VAL A 11 1.82 0.87 -5.33
N MET A 12 0.85 0.00 -5.01
CA MET A 12 0.36 -1.03 -5.94
C MET A 12 -0.17 -0.40 -7.21
N VAL A 13 -0.98 0.66 -7.08
CA VAL A 13 -1.53 1.39 -8.22
C VAL A 13 -0.41 1.97 -9.09
N LYS A 14 0.56 2.63 -8.49
CA LYS A 14 1.70 3.21 -9.22
C LYS A 14 2.51 2.15 -9.94
N ALA A 15 2.67 0.97 -9.34
CA ALA A 15 3.41 -0.13 -9.96
C ALA A 15 2.71 -0.71 -11.19
N LEU A 16 1.38 -0.76 -11.18
CA LEU A 16 0.59 -1.42 -12.22
C LEU A 16 0.08 -0.47 -13.29
N VAL A 17 -0.07 0.82 -12.97
CA VAL A 17 -0.60 1.81 -13.90
C VAL A 17 0.53 2.78 -14.29
N PRO A 18 1.10 2.61 -15.50
CA PRO A 18 2.16 3.51 -15.95
C PRO A 18 1.62 4.93 -16.19
N PRO A 19 2.52 5.93 -16.28
CA PRO A 19 2.08 7.30 -16.55
C PRO A 19 1.25 7.38 -17.83
N ARG A 20 0.10 8.06 -17.76
CA ARG A 20 -0.81 8.24 -18.89
C ARG A 20 -0.64 9.59 -19.59
N ARG A 21 0.22 10.44 -19.04
CA ARG A 21 0.47 11.77 -19.58
C ARG A 21 1.16 11.65 -20.93
N ARG A 22 0.57 12.30 -21.96
CA ARG A 22 1.11 12.26 -23.32
C ARG A 22 2.35 13.13 -23.48
N LYS A 23 2.39 14.28 -22.80
CA LYS A 23 3.52 15.19 -22.86
C LYS A 23 4.64 14.69 -21.97
N ARG A 24 5.82 14.48 -22.55
CA ARG A 24 7.00 14.01 -21.82
C ARG A 24 7.79 15.17 -21.25
N ASP A 25 7.24 15.78 -20.22
CA ASP A 25 7.83 16.89 -19.47
C ASP A 25 8.34 16.42 -18.11
N GLU A 26 8.69 17.37 -17.23
CA GLU A 26 9.18 17.07 -15.89
C GLU A 26 8.16 16.29 -15.06
N LEU A 27 6.87 16.58 -15.23
CA LEU A 27 5.83 15.86 -14.53
C LEU A 27 5.76 14.39 -14.98
N TYR A 28 5.89 14.15 -16.29
CA TYR A 28 5.95 12.78 -16.82
C TYR A 28 7.14 12.03 -16.24
N GLU A 29 8.32 12.65 -16.20
CA GLU A 29 9.52 12.01 -15.63
C GLU A 29 9.35 11.68 -14.16
N ALA A 30 8.73 12.55 -13.37
CA ALA A 30 8.43 12.29 -11.97
C ALA A 30 7.47 11.12 -11.81
N GLN A 31 6.42 11.05 -12.63
CA GLN A 31 5.47 9.95 -12.61
C GLN A 31 6.10 8.63 -13.05
N LEU A 32 6.98 8.65 -14.03
CA LEU A 32 7.72 7.46 -14.48
C LEU A 32 8.65 6.96 -13.38
N ASP A 33 9.34 7.84 -12.70
CA ASP A 33 10.22 7.48 -11.58
C ASP A 33 9.44 6.78 -10.47
N LEU A 34 8.29 7.30 -10.08
CA LEU A 34 7.41 6.69 -9.08
C LEU A 34 6.91 5.31 -9.54
N HIS A 35 6.55 5.18 -10.81
CA HIS A 35 6.14 3.90 -11.39
C HIS A 35 7.24 2.86 -11.28
N LEU A 36 8.46 3.21 -11.66
CA LEU A 36 9.61 2.29 -11.64
C LEU A 36 10.02 1.91 -10.22
N ARG A 37 10.02 2.87 -9.28
CA ARG A 37 10.31 2.59 -7.87
C ARG A 37 9.25 1.67 -7.24
N SER A 38 7.99 1.90 -7.58
CA SER A 38 6.90 1.05 -7.08
C SER A 38 7.03 -0.37 -7.59
N ARG A 39 7.38 -0.56 -8.87
CA ARG A 39 7.64 -1.88 -9.43
C ARG A 39 8.80 -2.57 -8.74
N GLU A 40 9.85 -1.84 -8.43
CA GLU A 40 11.00 -2.39 -7.71
C GLU A 40 10.59 -2.93 -6.33
N ILE A 41 9.72 -2.22 -5.62
CA ILE A 41 9.18 -2.68 -4.33
C ILE A 41 8.44 -4.01 -4.51
N LEU A 42 7.60 -4.14 -5.54
CA LEU A 42 6.89 -5.39 -5.82
C LEU A 42 7.85 -6.53 -6.12
N LEU A 43 8.93 -6.27 -6.85
CA LEU A 43 9.95 -7.29 -7.13
C LEU A 43 10.65 -7.76 -5.85
N LYS A 44 10.91 -6.86 -4.90
CA LYS A 44 11.48 -7.22 -3.60
C LYS A 44 10.52 -8.05 -2.76
N ILE A 45 9.23 -7.81 -2.86
CA ILE A 45 8.21 -8.63 -2.20
C ILE A 45 8.19 -10.03 -2.83
N GLU A 46 8.16 -10.09 -4.15
CA GLU A 46 8.13 -11.35 -4.89
C GLU A 46 9.36 -12.21 -4.61
N SER A 47 10.54 -11.60 -4.51
CA SER A 47 11.79 -12.31 -4.24
C SER A 47 11.94 -12.77 -2.79
N GLY A 48 11.07 -12.30 -1.88
CA GLY A 48 11.15 -12.60 -0.45
C GLY A 48 12.08 -11.68 0.34
N GLU A 49 12.70 -10.70 -0.29
CA GLU A 49 13.50 -9.70 0.40
C GLU A 49 12.63 -8.86 1.34
N TYR A 50 11.41 -8.55 0.91
CA TYR A 50 10.39 -7.89 1.72
C TYR A 50 9.28 -8.87 2.06
N LEU A 51 8.89 -8.90 3.35
CA LEU A 51 7.70 -9.60 3.82
C LEU A 51 6.58 -8.57 3.94
N ASN A 52 5.56 -8.69 3.10
CA ASN A 52 4.45 -7.72 3.05
C ASN A 52 3.32 -8.15 4.00
N ASN A 53 3.07 -7.35 5.03
CA ASN A 53 1.99 -7.54 5.99
C ASN A 53 0.89 -6.52 5.71
N LEU A 54 -0.32 -6.98 5.41
CA LEU A 54 -1.43 -6.13 4.99
C LEU A 54 -2.68 -6.36 5.82
N PRO A 55 -3.49 -5.31 6.04
CA PRO A 55 -4.85 -5.53 6.50
C PRO A 55 -5.65 -6.21 5.39
N ILE A 56 -6.59 -7.07 5.75
CA ILE A 56 -7.36 -7.83 4.75
C ILE A 56 -8.15 -6.93 3.80
N ILE A 57 -8.54 -5.74 4.29
CA ILE A 57 -9.24 -4.73 3.48
C ILE A 57 -8.43 -4.27 2.26
N ALA A 58 -7.11 -4.46 2.28
CA ALA A 58 -6.25 -4.08 1.15
C ALA A 58 -6.67 -4.79 -0.14
N LEU A 59 -7.21 -6.00 -0.05
CA LEU A 59 -7.71 -6.72 -1.23
C LEU A 59 -8.90 -6.00 -1.86
N ILE A 60 -9.85 -5.55 -1.04
CA ILE A 60 -11.03 -4.83 -1.52
C ILE A 60 -10.64 -3.49 -2.11
N GLU A 61 -9.79 -2.74 -1.41
CA GLU A 61 -9.33 -1.43 -1.88
C GLU A 61 -8.58 -1.55 -3.21
N THR A 62 -7.68 -2.53 -3.32
CA THR A 62 -6.95 -2.79 -4.56
C THR A 62 -7.90 -3.13 -5.72
N ALA A 63 -8.88 -4.01 -5.48
CA ALA A 63 -9.88 -4.35 -6.49
C ALA A 63 -10.62 -3.10 -6.98
N CYS A 64 -11.08 -2.25 -6.06
CA CYS A 64 -11.83 -1.06 -6.39
C CYS A 64 -10.99 -0.01 -7.12
N VAL A 65 -9.79 0.27 -6.62
CA VAL A 65 -8.96 1.35 -7.14
C VAL A 65 -8.33 0.97 -8.49
N VAL A 66 -7.75 -0.23 -8.60
CA VAL A 66 -7.08 -0.64 -9.83
C VAL A 66 -8.10 -0.84 -10.96
N SER A 67 -9.26 -1.46 -10.69
CA SER A 67 -10.28 -1.63 -11.73
C SER A 67 -10.82 -0.30 -12.23
N ARG A 68 -10.98 0.69 -11.33
CA ARG A 68 -11.45 2.04 -11.70
C ARG A 68 -10.42 2.82 -12.51
N LEU A 69 -9.15 2.75 -12.13
CA LEU A 69 -8.07 3.51 -12.77
C LEU A 69 -7.49 2.81 -14.01
N SER A 70 -7.73 1.53 -14.15
CA SER A 70 -7.21 0.73 -15.26
C SER A 70 -8.30 -0.19 -15.81
N ASP A 71 -8.26 -1.48 -15.47
CA ASP A 71 -9.22 -2.49 -15.95
C ASP A 71 -9.29 -3.68 -14.99
N GLU A 72 -10.24 -4.58 -15.24
CA GLU A 72 -10.42 -5.78 -14.42
C GLU A 72 -9.24 -6.74 -14.53
N VAL A 73 -8.59 -6.82 -15.69
CA VAL A 73 -7.46 -7.74 -15.91
C VAL A 73 -6.29 -7.34 -14.99
N ARG A 74 -5.97 -6.05 -14.94
CA ARG A 74 -4.92 -5.56 -14.04
C ARG A 74 -5.30 -5.68 -12.58
N ALA A 75 -6.58 -5.46 -12.26
CA ALA A 75 -7.08 -5.68 -10.89
C ALA A 75 -6.91 -7.15 -10.48
N ASP A 76 -7.27 -8.10 -11.34
CA ASP A 76 -7.11 -9.53 -11.07
C ASP A 76 -5.64 -9.90 -10.89
N LEU A 77 -4.75 -9.34 -11.70
CA LEU A 77 -3.30 -9.56 -11.56
C LEU A 77 -2.79 -9.02 -10.22
N ALA A 78 -3.26 -7.84 -9.81
CA ALA A 78 -2.90 -7.26 -8.53
C ALA A 78 -3.37 -8.11 -7.35
N LEU A 79 -4.61 -8.59 -7.40
CA LEU A 79 -5.17 -9.45 -6.37
C LEU A 79 -4.43 -10.79 -6.28
N ASP A 80 -4.10 -11.39 -7.41
CA ASP A 80 -3.32 -12.62 -7.46
C ASP A 80 -1.93 -12.42 -6.84
N PHE A 81 -1.26 -11.35 -7.20
CA PHE A 81 0.04 -10.99 -6.64
C PHE A 81 -0.03 -10.83 -5.12
N LEU A 82 -0.99 -10.05 -4.62
CA LEU A 82 -1.14 -9.81 -3.18
C LEU A 82 -1.46 -11.11 -2.45
N SER A 83 -2.36 -11.92 -2.99
CA SER A 83 -2.77 -13.17 -2.36
C SER A 83 -1.62 -14.15 -2.21
N LYS A 84 -0.71 -14.20 -3.18
CA LYS A 84 0.44 -15.11 -3.17
C LYS A 84 1.64 -14.60 -2.38
N ASN A 85 1.75 -13.29 -2.21
CA ASN A 85 2.99 -12.67 -1.72
C ASN A 85 2.80 -11.83 -0.45
N SER A 86 1.67 -11.95 0.24
CA SER A 86 1.39 -11.15 1.43
C SER A 86 0.81 -11.99 2.55
N ARG A 87 1.01 -11.51 3.79
CA ARG A 87 0.30 -12.00 4.97
C ARG A 87 -0.81 -11.03 5.31
N PHE A 88 -2.00 -11.56 5.58
CA PHE A 88 -3.18 -10.74 5.83
C PHE A 88 -3.61 -10.81 7.29
N TYR A 89 -4.08 -9.68 7.79
CA TYR A 89 -4.55 -9.51 9.17
C TYR A 89 -5.97 -9.00 9.15
N SER A 90 -6.83 -9.62 9.95
CA SER A 90 -8.26 -9.27 10.00
C SER A 90 -8.50 -7.93 10.68
N ASP A 91 -9.62 -7.31 10.36
CA ASP A 91 -10.06 -6.08 11.02
C ASP A 91 -10.22 -6.30 12.53
N GLY A 92 -10.70 -7.48 12.93
CA GLY A 92 -10.83 -7.83 14.35
C GLY A 92 -9.50 -7.84 15.08
N TYR A 93 -8.47 -8.39 14.45
CA TYR A 93 -7.11 -8.40 15.02
C TYR A 93 -6.54 -6.98 15.17
N LEU A 94 -6.89 -6.09 14.26
CA LEU A 94 -6.38 -4.72 14.24
C LEU A 94 -7.28 -3.71 14.97
N LEU A 95 -8.42 -4.15 15.50
CA LEU A 95 -9.48 -3.27 15.97
C LEU A 95 -9.03 -2.28 17.05
N GLU A 96 -8.46 -2.79 18.15
CA GLU A 96 -8.07 -1.92 19.27
C GLU A 96 -7.05 -0.87 18.85
N MET A 97 -6.01 -1.29 18.13
CA MET A 97 -4.98 -0.37 17.66
C MET A 97 -5.53 0.61 16.64
N SER A 98 -6.46 0.19 15.79
CA SER A 98 -7.11 1.06 14.81
C SER A 98 -7.93 2.16 15.50
N ILE A 99 -8.65 1.80 16.56
CA ILE A 99 -9.42 2.79 17.35
C ILE A 99 -8.45 3.81 17.96
N GLU A 100 -7.40 3.35 18.59
CA GLU A 100 -6.39 4.23 19.21
C GLU A 100 -5.76 5.19 18.18
N ILE A 101 -5.36 4.67 17.03
CA ILE A 101 -4.75 5.48 15.97
C ILE A 101 -5.77 6.48 15.41
N GLY A 102 -7.01 6.06 15.20
CA GLY A 102 -8.07 6.94 14.71
C GLY A 102 -8.34 8.11 15.65
N LEU A 103 -8.37 7.84 16.93
CA LEU A 103 -8.58 8.88 17.95
C LEU A 103 -7.42 9.89 18.00
N LYS A 104 -6.19 9.42 17.82
CA LYS A 104 -4.99 10.27 17.90
C LYS A 104 -4.71 11.03 16.61
N THR A 105 -4.92 10.40 15.45
CA THR A 105 -4.49 10.95 14.15
C THR A 105 -5.62 11.53 13.33
N LYS A 106 -6.87 11.16 13.62
CA LYS A 106 -8.06 11.54 12.83
C LYS A 106 -7.97 11.10 11.37
N ALA A 107 -7.20 10.05 11.09
CA ALA A 107 -7.08 9.48 9.75
C ALA A 107 -8.39 8.79 9.34
N SER A 108 -8.55 8.52 8.03
CA SER A 108 -9.70 7.76 7.53
C SER A 108 -9.62 6.30 7.98
N GLY A 109 -10.76 5.59 7.95
CA GLY A 109 -10.84 4.21 8.42
C GLY A 109 -9.89 3.27 7.69
N PHE A 110 -9.73 3.41 6.37
CA PHE A 110 -8.81 2.56 5.60
C PHE A 110 -7.34 2.88 5.92
N ASP A 111 -7.00 4.16 5.98
CA ASP A 111 -5.65 4.59 6.33
C ASP A 111 -5.26 4.11 7.72
N VAL A 112 -6.19 4.17 8.66
CA VAL A 112 -5.99 3.69 10.02
C VAL A 112 -5.63 2.20 10.05
N LEU A 113 -6.30 1.38 9.23
CA LEU A 113 -6.02 -0.06 9.17
C LEU A 113 -4.61 -0.36 8.65
N PHE A 114 -4.13 0.38 7.66
CA PHE A 114 -2.75 0.23 7.17
C PHE A 114 -1.74 0.64 8.25
N ILE A 115 -1.95 1.76 8.91
CA ILE A 115 -1.06 2.23 9.98
C ILE A 115 -1.06 1.23 11.14
N ALA A 116 -2.24 0.75 11.55
CA ALA A 116 -2.37 -0.25 12.61
C ALA A 116 -1.66 -1.55 12.26
N CYS A 117 -1.79 -2.00 11.02
CA CYS A 117 -1.13 -3.21 10.55
C CYS A 117 0.39 -3.06 10.60
N ALA A 118 0.91 -1.94 10.12
CA ALA A 118 2.34 -1.66 10.16
C ALA A 118 2.87 -1.64 11.60
N GLU A 119 2.17 -0.95 12.50
CA GLU A 119 2.56 -0.86 13.90
C GLU A 119 2.52 -2.24 14.57
N LYS A 120 1.42 -2.96 14.42
CA LYS A 120 1.20 -4.23 15.12
C LYS A 120 2.13 -5.35 14.63
N THR A 121 2.54 -5.32 13.38
CA THR A 121 3.46 -6.30 12.80
C THR A 121 4.92 -5.83 12.82
N ASN A 122 5.18 -4.67 13.39
CA ASN A 122 6.50 -4.04 13.40
C ASN A 122 7.08 -3.94 11.98
N SER A 123 6.27 -3.47 11.08
CA SER A 123 6.59 -3.28 9.67
C SER A 123 6.85 -1.82 9.34
N LYS A 124 7.65 -1.57 8.31
CA LYS A 124 7.79 -0.23 7.75
C LYS A 124 6.60 0.04 6.83
N LEU A 125 5.93 1.16 7.02
CA LEU A 125 4.86 1.59 6.13
C LEU A 125 5.46 2.22 4.87
N ILE A 126 5.11 1.67 3.72
CA ILE A 126 5.53 2.21 2.42
C ILE A 126 4.30 2.75 1.73
N THR A 127 4.27 4.06 1.49
CA THR A 127 3.12 4.73 0.88
C THR A 127 3.57 5.89 -0.01
N ASP A 128 2.79 6.16 -1.05
CA ASP A 128 2.91 7.36 -1.88
C ASP A 128 1.91 8.44 -1.44
N ASP A 129 1.07 8.15 -0.46
CA ASP A 129 0.07 9.08 0.07
C ASP A 129 0.67 9.92 1.20
N ARG A 130 0.81 11.23 0.94
CA ARG A 130 1.37 12.16 1.92
C ARG A 130 0.53 12.23 3.19
N LYS A 131 -0.79 12.21 3.08
CA LYS A 131 -1.69 12.26 4.25
C LYS A 131 -1.48 11.05 5.16
N MET A 132 -1.41 9.86 4.58
CA MET A 132 -1.14 8.65 5.35
C MET A 132 0.22 8.71 6.02
N ARG A 133 1.25 9.17 5.31
CA ARG A 133 2.60 9.33 5.86
C ARG A 133 2.60 10.27 7.06
N ASP A 134 1.94 11.42 6.94
CA ASP A 134 1.86 12.40 8.03
C ASP A 134 1.12 11.84 9.24
N ARG A 135 0.01 11.12 9.02
CA ARG A 135 -0.74 10.48 10.11
C ARG A 135 0.08 9.40 10.80
N ALA A 136 0.82 8.59 10.05
CA ALA A 136 1.70 7.57 10.61
C ALA A 136 2.81 8.22 11.46
N ASN A 137 3.41 9.29 10.97
CA ASN A 137 4.44 10.04 11.72
C ASN A 137 3.86 10.65 12.99
N ASP A 138 2.64 11.19 12.95
CA ASP A 138 1.95 11.74 14.14
C ASP A 138 1.75 10.67 15.21
N TYR A 139 1.55 9.44 14.81
CA TYR A 139 1.41 8.31 15.74
C TYR A 139 2.77 7.82 16.25
N GLY A 140 3.87 8.17 15.60
CA GLY A 140 5.22 7.78 15.99
C GLY A 140 5.78 6.58 15.22
N LEU A 141 5.16 6.25 14.08
CA LEU A 141 5.60 5.14 13.25
C LEU A 141 6.76 5.53 12.33
#